data_80c351ffc1c6437bc3291302a8f7dec0
#
_entry.id   80c351ffc1c6437bc3291302a8f7dec0
#
_cell.length_a   1.000
_cell.length_b   1.000
_cell.length_c   1.000
_cell.angle_alpha   90.00
_cell.angle_beta   90.00
_cell.angle_gamma   90.00
#
_symmetry.space_group_name_H-M   'P 1'
#
loop_
_entity.id
_entity.type
_entity.pdbx_description
1 polymer ?
#
loop_
_entity_poly.entity_id
_entity_poly.type
_entity_poly.pdbx_seq_one_letter_code
_entity_poly.pdbx_strand_id
1 'polypeptide(L)'
;DSEANMRLLLHKLDGKENRKAHFSTFITYIEKKDAYTTYMKYFEGRIDGTILKEKHGTEGFGYDPIFQPDGYDKSFAELGLEIKNNISHRARAIQQLADFIKK
;
A
#
# COMPACT_ATOMS: atom_id res chain seq x y z
N ASP A 1 14.16 1.06 11.96
CA ASP A 1 14.14 1.88 10.75
C ASP A 1 13.79 1.03 9.53
N SER A 2 13.56 1.67 8.40
CA SER A 2 13.14 0.98 7.17
C SER A 2 14.17 -0.04 6.68
N GLU A 3 15.43 0.30 6.75
CA GLU A 3 16.51 -0.59 6.30
C GLU A 3 16.58 -1.85 7.15
N ALA A 4 16.49 -1.71 8.46
CA ALA A 4 16.50 -2.85 9.37
C ALA A 4 15.25 -3.71 9.19
N ASN A 5 14.10 -3.07 8.98
CA ASN A 5 12.84 -3.79 8.77
C ASN A 5 12.86 -4.60 7.47
N MET A 6 13.41 -4.03 6.39
CA MET A 6 13.57 -4.76 5.14
C MET A 6 14.49 -5.96 5.29
N ARG A 7 15.63 -5.77 5.97
CA ARG A 7 16.57 -6.86 6.21
C ARG A 7 15.94 -8.00 6.99
N LEU A 8 15.17 -7.67 8.02
CA LEU A 8 14.50 -8.68 8.82
C LEU A 8 13.48 -9.46 7.98
N LEU A 9 12.69 -8.76 7.18
CA LEU A 9 11.69 -9.40 6.32
C LEU A 9 12.35 -10.31 5.30
N LEU A 10 13.41 -9.84 4.63
CA LEU A 10 14.14 -10.64 3.66
C LEU A 10 14.75 -11.91 4.32
N HIS A 11 15.24 -11.77 5.53
CA HIS A 11 15.78 -12.91 6.28
C HIS A 11 14.69 -13.94 6.59
N LYS A 12 13.52 -13.47 7.05
CA LYS A 12 12.40 -14.37 7.39
C LYS A 12 11.83 -15.08 6.18
N LEU A 13 11.92 -14.47 5.00
CA LEU A 13 11.40 -15.05 3.76
C LEU A 13 12.46 -15.85 2.98
N ASP A 14 13.70 -15.89 3.48
CA ASP A 14 14.75 -16.63 2.82
C ASP A 14 14.35 -18.10 2.69
N GLY A 15 14.45 -18.64 1.48
CA GLY A 15 14.05 -20.01 1.18
C GLY A 15 12.56 -20.24 1.01
N LYS A 16 11.73 -19.20 1.18
CA LYS A 16 10.29 -19.31 1.00
C LYS A 16 9.92 -19.11 -0.47
N GLU A 17 9.07 -19.98 -0.99
CA GLU A 17 8.56 -19.84 -2.35
C GLU A 17 7.38 -18.85 -2.41
N ASN A 18 6.52 -18.89 -1.40
CA ASN A 18 5.40 -17.98 -1.33
C ASN A 18 5.85 -16.66 -0.71
N ARG A 19 6.00 -15.65 -1.57
CA ARG A 19 6.44 -14.33 -1.17
C ARG A 19 5.37 -13.27 -1.44
N LYS A 20 4.12 -13.69 -1.55
CA LYS A 20 3.00 -12.77 -1.80
C LYS A 20 2.73 -11.91 -0.57
N ALA A 21 2.41 -10.66 -0.83
CA ALA A 21 2.15 -9.68 0.23
C ALA A 21 1.16 -8.64 -0.28
N HIS A 22 0.62 -7.87 0.64
CA HIS A 22 -0.22 -6.75 0.27
C HIS A 22 -0.07 -5.62 1.28
N PHE A 23 -0.40 -4.41 0.82
CA PHE A 23 -0.56 -3.26 1.69
C PHE A 23 -2.02 -2.85 1.69
N SER A 24 -2.54 -2.45 2.85
CA SER A 24 -3.89 -1.94 2.99
C SER A 24 -3.89 -0.62 3.76
N THR A 25 -4.77 0.27 3.36
CA THR A 25 -5.06 1.50 4.09
C THR A 25 -6.56 1.58 4.28
N PHE A 26 -6.99 1.86 5.50
CA PHE A 26 -8.39 2.08 5.81
C PHE A 26 -8.61 3.56 6.10
N ILE A 27 -9.67 4.12 5.49
CA ILE A 27 -10.10 5.49 5.77
C ILE A 27 -11.50 5.39 6.35
N THR A 28 -11.72 6.06 7.48
CA THR A 28 -13.03 6.12 8.11
C THR A 28 -13.63 7.50 7.88
N TYR A 29 -14.82 7.51 7.27
CA TYR A 29 -15.62 8.73 7.09
C TYR A 29 -16.69 8.76 8.16
N ILE A 30 -16.77 9.87 8.88
CA ILE A 30 -17.74 10.06 9.95
C ILE A 30 -18.53 11.34 9.67
N GLU A 31 -19.85 11.23 9.65
CA GLU A 31 -20.72 12.37 9.47
C GLU A 31 -21.76 12.39 10.58
N LYS A 32 -21.83 13.48 11.32
CA LYS A 32 -22.84 13.66 12.35
C LYS A 32 -24.10 14.19 11.69
N LYS A 33 -25.17 13.37 11.68
CA LYS A 33 -26.42 13.71 11.04
C LYS A 33 -27.26 14.64 11.92
N ASP A 34 -27.32 14.33 13.22
CA ASP A 34 -28.04 15.16 14.20
C ASP A 34 -27.44 14.86 15.59
N ALA A 35 -28.09 15.34 16.66
CA ALA A 35 -27.57 15.19 18.02
C ALA A 35 -27.41 13.74 18.45
N TYR A 36 -28.14 12.81 17.82
CA TYR A 36 -28.21 11.40 18.26
C TYR A 36 -27.75 10.41 17.19
N THR A 37 -27.54 10.84 15.96
CA THR A 37 -27.27 9.95 14.85
C THR A 37 -25.93 10.29 14.19
N THR A 38 -25.08 9.28 14.05
CA THR A 38 -23.80 9.41 13.36
C THR A 38 -23.75 8.37 12.24
N TYR A 39 -23.34 8.82 11.05
CA TYR A 39 -23.11 7.95 9.91
C TYR A 39 -21.61 7.65 9.81
N MET A 40 -21.26 6.39 9.64
CA MET A 40 -19.87 5.97 9.48
C MET A 40 -19.73 5.09 8.25
N LYS A 41 -18.64 5.28 7.52
CA LYS A 41 -18.31 4.43 6.38
C LYS A 41 -16.80 4.22 6.32
N TYR A 42 -16.40 3.01 5.97
CA TYR A 42 -15.00 2.62 5.85
C TYR A 42 -14.65 2.41 4.38
N PHE A 43 -13.44 2.81 4.03
CA PHE A 43 -12.90 2.57 2.69
C PHE A 43 -11.56 1.87 2.84
N GLU A 44 -11.38 0.79 2.12
CA GLU A 44 -10.12 0.08 2.09
C GLU A 44 -9.46 0.23 0.72
N GLY A 45 -8.22 0.74 0.73
CA GLY A 45 -7.36 0.68 -0.44
C GLY A 45 -6.37 -0.45 -0.25
N ARG A 46 -6.23 -1.33 -1.24
CA ARG A 46 -5.33 -2.48 -1.16
C ARG A 46 -4.55 -2.63 -2.44
N ILE A 47 -3.27 -2.94 -2.30
CA ILE A 47 -2.43 -3.33 -3.42
C ILE A 47 -1.73 -4.64 -3.08
N ASP A 48 -1.83 -5.60 -3.98
CA ASP A 48 -1.19 -6.89 -3.85
C ASP A 48 0.10 -6.91 -4.65
N GLY A 49 1.05 -7.72 -4.23
CA GLY A 49 2.31 -7.84 -4.92
C GLY A 49 3.16 -8.96 -4.36
N THR A 50 4.45 -8.87 -4.64
CA THR A 50 5.43 -9.89 -4.25
C THR A 50 6.61 -9.21 -3.58
N ILE A 51 7.11 -9.83 -2.51
CA ILE A 51 8.36 -9.39 -1.87
C ILE A 51 9.53 -9.96 -2.66
N LEU A 52 10.38 -9.09 -3.17
CA LEU A 52 11.56 -9.47 -3.93
C LEU A 52 12.62 -10.09 -3.02
N LYS A 53 13.57 -10.79 -3.59
CA LYS A 53 14.64 -11.45 -2.82
C LYS A 53 15.73 -10.46 -2.38
N GLU A 54 15.80 -9.32 -3.04
CA GLU A 54 16.78 -8.27 -2.71
C GLU A 54 16.22 -6.91 -3.09
N LYS A 55 16.89 -5.87 -2.64
CA LYS A 55 16.46 -4.51 -2.93
C LYS A 55 16.71 -4.15 -4.39
N HIS A 56 15.72 -3.47 -5.00
CA HIS A 56 15.82 -2.92 -6.34
C HIS A 56 15.39 -1.45 -6.29
N GLY A 57 16.30 -0.54 -6.63
CA GLY A 57 16.06 0.89 -6.59
C GLY A 57 16.31 1.49 -5.21
N THR A 58 16.38 2.81 -5.17
CA THR A 58 16.67 3.57 -3.95
C THR A 58 15.61 4.62 -3.65
N GLU A 59 14.67 4.82 -4.55
CA GLU A 59 13.61 5.80 -4.39
C GLU A 59 12.53 5.31 -3.43
N GLY A 60 11.75 6.25 -2.89
CA GLY A 60 10.63 5.91 -2.03
C GLY A 60 11.04 5.70 -0.57
N PHE A 61 10.19 5.01 0.18
CA PHE A 61 10.41 4.77 1.59
C PHE A 61 9.79 3.44 2.01
N GLY A 62 10.09 3.02 3.25
CA GLY A 62 9.56 1.77 3.79
C GLY A 62 10.03 0.58 2.99
N TYR A 63 9.09 -0.24 2.55
CA TYR A 63 9.37 -1.48 1.83
C TYR A 63 9.41 -1.30 0.30
N ASP A 64 9.37 -0.07 -0.21
CA ASP A 64 9.33 0.19 -1.65
C ASP A 64 10.42 -0.52 -2.44
N PRO A 65 11.69 -0.62 -1.97
CA PRO A 65 12.73 -1.30 -2.74
C PRO A 65 12.54 -2.82 -2.88
N ILE A 66 11.71 -3.44 -2.05
CA ILE A 66 11.53 -4.90 -2.09
C ILE A 66 10.10 -5.32 -2.41
N PHE A 67 9.20 -4.39 -2.69
CA PHE A 67 7.80 -4.71 -3.04
C PHE A 67 7.57 -4.45 -4.52
N GLN A 68 7.20 -5.51 -5.24
CA GLN A 68 6.83 -5.43 -6.66
C GLN A 68 5.33 -5.60 -6.78
N PRO A 69 4.59 -4.53 -7.13
CA PRO A 69 3.13 -4.66 -7.28
C PRO A 69 2.75 -5.57 -8.44
N ASP A 70 1.64 -6.27 -8.29
CA ASP A 70 1.12 -7.15 -9.34
C ASP A 70 0.85 -6.33 -10.61
N GLY A 71 1.19 -6.90 -11.76
CA GLY A 71 1.04 -6.23 -13.04
C GLY A 71 2.24 -5.39 -13.46
N TYR A 72 3.26 -5.30 -12.64
CA TYR A 72 4.48 -4.56 -12.93
C TYR A 72 5.68 -5.49 -12.79
N ASP A 73 6.75 -5.16 -13.49
CA ASP A 73 7.98 -5.96 -13.46
C ASP A 73 9.11 -5.30 -12.66
N LYS A 74 8.78 -4.28 -11.88
CA LYS A 74 9.74 -3.50 -11.09
C LYS A 74 9.21 -3.25 -9.69
N SER A 75 10.12 -2.95 -8.77
CA SER A 75 9.73 -2.55 -7.41
C SER A 75 9.09 -1.15 -7.40
N PHE A 76 8.38 -0.81 -6.34
CA PHE A 76 7.87 0.55 -6.18
C PHE A 76 8.98 1.60 -6.25
N ALA A 77 10.15 1.28 -5.69
CA ALA A 77 11.28 2.21 -5.73
C ALA A 77 11.74 2.48 -7.16
N GLU A 78 11.69 1.47 -8.03
CA GLU A 78 12.07 1.61 -9.43
C GLU A 78 10.98 2.28 -10.27
N LEU A 79 9.71 2.04 -9.94
CA LEU A 79 8.58 2.60 -10.69
C LEU A 79 8.44 4.10 -10.51
N GLY A 80 8.87 4.61 -9.37
CA GLY A 80 8.84 6.03 -9.09
C GLY A 80 7.55 6.52 -8.46
N LEU A 81 7.60 7.74 -7.99
CA LEU A 81 6.54 8.33 -7.18
C LEU A 81 5.23 8.53 -7.94
N GLU A 82 5.32 8.89 -9.22
CA GLU A 82 4.12 9.14 -10.02
C GLU A 82 3.25 7.88 -10.14
N ILE A 83 3.87 6.74 -10.47
CA ILE A 83 3.13 5.48 -10.56
C ILE A 83 2.62 5.07 -9.19
N LYS A 84 3.46 5.17 -8.16
CA LYS A 84 3.06 4.84 -6.79
C LYS A 84 1.84 5.65 -6.35
N ASN A 85 1.81 6.96 -6.64
CA ASN A 85 0.69 7.81 -6.25
C ASN A 85 -0.62 7.43 -6.93
N ASN A 86 -0.55 6.72 -8.05
CA ASN A 86 -1.75 6.29 -8.77
C ASN A 86 -2.26 4.92 -8.33
N ILE A 87 -1.39 4.03 -7.87
CA ILE A 87 -1.76 2.64 -7.62
C ILE A 87 -1.58 2.17 -6.17
N SER A 88 -0.96 2.97 -5.30
CA SER A 88 -0.70 2.56 -3.92
C SER A 88 -2.01 2.30 -3.17
N HIS A 89 -1.91 1.55 -2.07
CA HIS A 89 -3.05 1.28 -1.20
C HIS A 89 -3.69 2.58 -0.70
N ARG A 90 -2.87 3.57 -0.37
CA ARG A 90 -3.35 4.88 0.08
C ARG A 90 -4.09 5.62 -1.02
N ALA A 91 -3.53 5.63 -2.24
CA ALA A 91 -4.18 6.27 -3.38
C ALA A 91 -5.53 5.64 -3.69
N ARG A 92 -5.62 4.32 -3.60
CA ARG A 92 -6.87 3.58 -3.84
C ARG A 92 -7.94 3.91 -2.79
N ALA A 93 -7.55 4.00 -1.51
CA ALA A 93 -8.47 4.37 -0.45
C ALA A 93 -8.99 5.79 -0.63
N ILE A 94 -8.10 6.73 -0.94
CA ILE A 94 -8.46 8.13 -1.16
C ILE A 94 -9.40 8.27 -2.35
N GLN A 95 -9.17 7.52 -3.44
CA GLN A 95 -10.03 7.56 -4.61
C GLN A 95 -11.45 7.12 -4.28
N GLN A 96 -11.59 6.07 -3.48
CA GLN A 96 -12.91 5.60 -3.05
C GLN A 96 -13.63 6.65 -2.22
N LEU A 97 -12.91 7.32 -1.31
CA LEU A 97 -13.50 8.40 -0.51
C LEU A 97 -13.93 9.55 -1.39
N ALA A 98 -13.10 9.96 -2.35
CA ALA A 98 -13.42 11.04 -3.27
C ALA A 98 -14.68 10.72 -4.09
N ASP A 99 -14.78 9.50 -4.61
CA ASP A 99 -15.95 9.06 -5.37
C ASP A 99 -17.22 9.07 -4.52
N PHE A 100 -17.10 8.68 -3.26
CA PHE A 100 -18.23 8.71 -2.33
C PHE A 100 -18.71 10.15 -2.07
N ILE A 101 -17.79 11.06 -1.84
CA ILE A 101 -18.12 12.46 -1.53
C ILE A 101 -18.78 13.17 -2.72
N LYS A 102 -18.40 12.80 -3.94
CA LYS A 102 -18.96 13.41 -5.17
C LYS A 102 -20.41 13.02 -5.46
N LYS A 103 -20.91 11.99 -4.83
CA LYS A 103 -22.29 11.51 -5.08
C LYS A 103 -23.36 12.39 -4.42
#